data_582b3df82b9c212a4ad99636cac2658c
#
_entry.id   582b3df82b9c212a4ad99636cac2658c
#
_cell.length_a   1.000
_cell.length_b   1.000
_cell.length_c   1.000
_cell.angle_alpha   90.00
_cell.angle_beta   90.00
_cell.angle_gamma   90.00
#
_symmetry.space_group_name_H-M   'P 1'
#
loop_
_entity.id
_entity.type
_entity.pdbx_description
1 polymer ?
#
loop_
_entity_poly.entity_id
_entity_poly.type
_entity_poly.pdbx_seq_one_letter_code
_entity_poly.pdbx_strand_id
1 'polypeptide(L)'
;HIPDHGLVEITALRRKMENGTTALTIMVVNAKTERSQSSNCIFQPELRVDSGNNVFSFVQYSGTTNFDLLDAEEQSLELQYRNKHVYGTGLGTAVNWKIDDSGTGFICNDFFPEFEVPSMDFALPDDCGVNGRTLSMKYLSDLDTTEKGVKIHDLKTLVDAYSAWIDDLVARSHALEPRFAKAADRNLKGCREACERMRNGIRILEKDDMAWDAFQLANRAMFMQRVQLAVQREYPASYPDEKVLSDVLRNMDYRTADEIFSKDRYAWRPFQLAFMLLDVASVTDDDSADRSLVDLIWFPTGGGKTEAYLGLTAMTIFYRRFRYPGLDGGTTVIMRY
;
A
#
# COMPACT_ATOMS: atom_id res chain seq x y z
N HIS A 1 -39.53 -10.22 -22.46
CA HIS A 1 -39.77 -9.87 -23.86
C HIS A 1 -39.12 -8.52 -24.10
N ILE A 2 -38.10 -8.50 -24.96
CA ILE A 2 -37.48 -7.26 -25.42
C ILE A 2 -38.19 -6.95 -26.75
N PRO A 3 -39.04 -5.92 -26.81
CA PRO A 3 -39.70 -5.54 -28.04
C PRO A 3 -38.64 -5.18 -29.09
N ASP A 4 -38.86 -5.64 -30.33
CA ASP A 4 -38.07 -5.30 -31.53
C ASP A 4 -36.67 -5.98 -31.73
N HIS A 5 -36.22 -6.82 -30.82
CA HIS A 5 -35.04 -7.64 -31.03
C HIS A 5 -35.37 -9.12 -30.92
N GLY A 6 -36.03 -9.70 -31.92
CA GLY A 6 -36.58 -11.05 -31.94
C GLY A 6 -35.64 -12.23 -31.70
N LEU A 7 -34.39 -11.96 -31.29
CA LEU A 7 -33.35 -12.99 -31.07
C LEU A 7 -32.48 -12.69 -29.83
N VAL A 8 -33.04 -12.09 -28.79
CA VAL A 8 -32.34 -12.00 -27.47
C VAL A 8 -32.97 -13.02 -26.53
N GLU A 9 -32.18 -13.94 -26.05
CA GLU A 9 -32.60 -14.95 -25.09
C GLU A 9 -32.06 -14.60 -23.69
N ILE A 10 -32.95 -14.71 -22.69
CA ILE A 10 -32.56 -14.61 -21.28
C ILE A 10 -32.74 -16.00 -20.67
N THR A 11 -31.64 -16.54 -20.17
CA THR A 11 -31.61 -17.82 -19.47
C THR A 11 -31.30 -17.60 -18.01
N ALA A 12 -32.10 -18.18 -17.11
CA ALA A 12 -31.85 -18.15 -15.68
C ALA A 12 -31.67 -19.59 -15.16
N LEU A 13 -30.50 -19.87 -14.60
CA LEU A 13 -30.19 -21.15 -13.95
C LEU A 13 -30.22 -20.98 -12.43
N ARG A 14 -31.06 -21.82 -11.80
CA ARG A 14 -31.23 -21.83 -10.34
C ARG A 14 -30.53 -23.06 -9.75
N ARG A 15 -29.69 -22.83 -8.75
CA ARG A 15 -29.03 -23.91 -7.99
C ARG A 15 -29.23 -23.70 -6.49
N LYS A 16 -29.76 -24.74 -5.82
CA LYS A 16 -29.81 -24.74 -4.35
C LYS A 16 -28.41 -25.05 -3.80
N MET A 17 -28.00 -24.30 -2.82
CA MET A 17 -26.72 -24.46 -2.12
C MET A 17 -26.95 -25.27 -0.83
N GLU A 18 -25.91 -25.90 -0.31
CA GLU A 18 -25.96 -26.74 0.91
C GLU A 18 -26.38 -25.94 2.16
N ASN A 19 -26.04 -24.66 2.22
CA ASN A 19 -26.44 -23.74 3.30
C ASN A 19 -27.90 -23.26 3.22
N GLY A 20 -28.70 -23.82 2.32
CA GLY A 20 -30.12 -23.45 2.12
C GLY A 20 -30.34 -22.21 1.26
N THR A 21 -29.31 -21.51 0.83
CA THR A 21 -29.42 -20.38 -0.09
C THR A 21 -29.63 -20.84 -1.53
N THR A 22 -29.91 -19.91 -2.42
CA THR A 22 -30.10 -20.17 -3.85
C THR A 22 -29.10 -19.32 -4.64
N ALA A 23 -28.26 -19.94 -5.44
CA ALA A 23 -27.47 -19.25 -6.45
C ALA A 23 -28.28 -19.13 -7.74
N LEU A 24 -28.29 -17.94 -8.32
CA LEU A 24 -28.96 -17.63 -9.58
C LEU A 24 -27.91 -17.15 -10.59
N THR A 25 -27.80 -17.85 -11.71
CA THR A 25 -26.99 -17.41 -12.85
C THR A 25 -27.93 -16.92 -13.95
N ILE A 26 -27.80 -15.67 -14.37
CA ILE A 26 -28.59 -15.08 -15.44
C ILE A 26 -27.66 -14.78 -16.61
N MET A 27 -28.05 -15.20 -17.79
CA MET A 27 -27.34 -15.00 -19.04
C MET A 27 -28.24 -14.28 -20.04
N VAL A 28 -27.68 -13.27 -20.67
CA VAL A 28 -28.31 -12.59 -21.81
C VAL A 28 -27.54 -13.01 -23.06
N VAL A 29 -28.21 -13.66 -23.98
CA VAL A 29 -27.57 -14.22 -25.19
C VAL A 29 -28.17 -13.57 -26.42
N ASN A 30 -27.29 -13.04 -27.28
CA ASN A 30 -27.69 -12.63 -28.62
C ASN A 30 -27.68 -13.86 -29.53
N ALA A 31 -28.86 -14.35 -29.86
CA ALA A 31 -29.06 -15.57 -30.67
C ALA A 31 -29.04 -15.30 -32.20
N LYS A 32 -28.71 -14.09 -32.65
CA LYS A 32 -28.54 -13.78 -34.07
C LYS A 32 -27.32 -14.52 -34.64
N THR A 33 -27.54 -15.24 -35.76
CA THR A 33 -26.49 -16.06 -36.40
C THR A 33 -25.68 -15.32 -37.44
N GLU A 34 -26.17 -14.19 -37.95
CA GLU A 34 -25.47 -13.40 -38.95
C GLU A 34 -24.32 -12.59 -38.33
N ARG A 35 -23.11 -12.91 -38.77
CA ARG A 35 -21.91 -12.21 -38.29
C ARG A 35 -21.69 -10.91 -39.08
N SER A 36 -21.24 -9.88 -38.42
CA SER A 36 -20.62 -8.66 -38.98
C SER A 36 -21.50 -7.43 -39.33
N GLN A 37 -22.75 -7.35 -38.98
CA GLN A 37 -23.48 -6.10 -39.10
C GLN A 37 -23.68 -5.48 -37.71
N SER A 38 -23.38 -4.18 -37.57
CA SER A 38 -23.62 -3.43 -36.31
C SER A 38 -25.09 -3.48 -35.85
N SER A 39 -26.02 -3.64 -36.83
CA SER A 39 -27.46 -3.89 -36.57
C SER A 39 -27.77 -5.18 -35.81
N ASN A 40 -26.82 -6.11 -35.78
CA ASN A 40 -26.96 -7.38 -35.08
C ASN A 40 -26.30 -7.38 -33.69
N CYS A 41 -25.66 -6.32 -33.32
CA CYS A 41 -25.03 -6.17 -32.00
C CYS A 41 -26.02 -5.59 -31.02
N ILE A 42 -25.92 -6.03 -29.76
CA ILE A 42 -26.59 -5.42 -28.62
C ILE A 42 -25.54 -4.58 -27.91
N PHE A 43 -25.80 -3.27 -27.83
CA PHE A 43 -24.90 -2.34 -27.17
C PHE A 43 -25.46 -2.02 -25.78
N GLN A 44 -24.57 -2.05 -24.77
CA GLN A 44 -24.86 -1.66 -23.39
C GLN A 44 -26.15 -2.32 -22.83
N PRO A 45 -26.32 -3.66 -22.91
CA PRO A 45 -27.48 -4.31 -22.33
C PRO A 45 -27.44 -4.16 -20.81
N GLU A 46 -28.46 -3.56 -20.22
CA GLU A 46 -28.61 -3.48 -18.77
C GLU A 46 -29.41 -4.67 -18.27
N LEU A 47 -28.85 -5.40 -17.31
CA LEU A 47 -29.53 -6.45 -16.56
C LEU A 47 -29.54 -6.06 -15.09
N ARG A 48 -30.72 -5.91 -14.53
CA ARG A 48 -30.94 -5.59 -13.12
C ARG A 48 -31.80 -6.65 -12.46
N VAL A 49 -31.37 -7.13 -11.32
CA VAL A 49 -32.15 -8.00 -10.43
C VAL A 49 -32.46 -7.23 -9.17
N ASP A 50 -33.71 -7.10 -8.85
CA ASP A 50 -34.23 -6.34 -7.71
C ASP A 50 -34.91 -7.29 -6.74
N SER A 51 -34.69 -7.12 -5.43
CA SER A 51 -35.36 -7.94 -4.40
C SER A 51 -36.88 -7.69 -4.31
N GLY A 52 -37.39 -6.66 -4.99
CA GLY A 52 -38.78 -6.30 -4.96
C GLY A 52 -39.26 -5.92 -3.55
N ASN A 53 -40.57 -6.07 -3.31
CA ASN A 53 -41.16 -5.77 -2.00
C ASN A 53 -40.87 -6.93 -1.00
N ASN A 54 -39.61 -7.22 -0.72
CA ASN A 54 -39.16 -8.27 0.20
C ASN A 54 -39.57 -9.71 -0.20
N VAL A 55 -39.65 -9.98 -1.51
CA VAL A 55 -39.93 -11.33 -2.01
C VAL A 55 -38.76 -12.28 -1.72
N PHE A 56 -37.55 -11.76 -1.72
CA PHE A 56 -36.32 -12.46 -1.32
C PHE A 56 -35.32 -11.44 -0.81
N SER A 57 -34.30 -11.90 -0.10
CA SER A 57 -33.13 -11.08 0.30
C SER A 57 -31.87 -11.61 -0.36
N PHE A 58 -31.00 -10.68 -0.74
CA PHE A 58 -29.68 -11.03 -1.18
C PHE A 58 -28.82 -11.44 0.02
N VAL A 59 -28.03 -12.47 -0.17
CA VAL A 59 -27.05 -12.93 0.81
C VAL A 59 -25.65 -12.80 0.22
N GLN A 60 -24.68 -12.62 1.06
CA GLN A 60 -23.29 -12.55 0.63
C GLN A 60 -22.94 -13.78 -0.21
N TYR A 61 -22.38 -13.57 -1.37
CA TYR A 61 -21.84 -14.62 -2.21
C TYR A 61 -20.58 -15.18 -1.55
N SER A 62 -20.71 -16.33 -0.94
CA SER A 62 -19.56 -17.12 -0.54
C SER A 62 -19.11 -17.90 -1.78
N GLY A 63 -17.91 -17.62 -2.29
CA GLY A 63 -17.34 -18.38 -3.40
C GLY A 63 -17.48 -19.89 -3.19
N THR A 64 -17.55 -20.63 -4.28
CA THR A 64 -17.68 -22.10 -4.23
C THR A 64 -16.39 -22.80 -3.77
N THR A 65 -15.31 -22.07 -3.58
CA THR A 65 -14.00 -22.64 -3.22
C THR A 65 -13.97 -22.88 -1.71
N ASN A 66 -13.70 -24.13 -1.34
CA ASN A 66 -13.45 -24.47 0.05
C ASN A 66 -12.18 -23.75 0.50
N PHE A 67 -12.24 -23.00 1.61
CA PHE A 67 -11.11 -22.24 2.16
C PHE A 67 -9.86 -23.11 2.37
N ASP A 68 -10.03 -24.37 2.75
CA ASP A 68 -8.92 -25.31 2.98
C ASP A 68 -8.20 -25.74 1.69
N LEU A 69 -8.80 -25.49 0.51
CA LEU A 69 -8.18 -25.77 -0.79
C LEU A 69 -7.45 -24.56 -1.36
N LEU A 70 -7.60 -23.39 -0.76
CA LEU A 70 -6.88 -22.18 -1.12
C LEU A 70 -5.42 -22.28 -0.70
N ASP A 71 -4.54 -21.68 -1.48
CA ASP A 71 -3.14 -21.55 -1.08
C ASP A 71 -2.96 -20.53 0.06
N ALA A 72 -1.73 -20.39 0.55
CA ALA A 72 -1.43 -19.54 1.70
C ALA A 72 -1.69 -18.04 1.43
N GLU A 73 -1.47 -17.58 0.19
CA GLU A 73 -1.69 -16.20 -0.24
C GLU A 73 -3.20 -15.93 -0.35
N GLU A 74 -3.93 -16.80 -1.03
CA GLU A 74 -5.38 -16.70 -1.16
C GLU A 74 -6.08 -16.71 0.20
N GLN A 75 -5.65 -17.59 1.13
CA GLN A 75 -6.17 -17.60 2.50
C GLN A 75 -5.90 -16.29 3.24
N SER A 76 -4.74 -15.67 3.03
CA SER A 76 -4.41 -14.36 3.61
C SER A 76 -5.26 -13.24 3.01
N LEU A 77 -5.52 -13.27 1.71
CA LEU A 77 -6.42 -12.33 1.04
C LEU A 77 -7.86 -12.46 1.55
N GLU A 78 -8.37 -13.69 1.66
CA GLU A 78 -9.70 -13.94 2.24
C GLU A 78 -9.82 -13.39 3.67
N LEU A 79 -8.79 -13.56 4.50
CA LEU A 79 -8.75 -12.96 5.84
C LEU A 79 -8.76 -11.43 5.80
N GLN A 80 -7.95 -10.81 4.93
CA GLN A 80 -7.85 -9.36 4.82
C GLN A 80 -9.15 -8.73 4.33
N TYR A 81 -9.81 -9.36 3.38
CA TYR A 81 -11.05 -8.87 2.78
C TYR A 81 -12.32 -9.47 3.37
N ARG A 82 -12.26 -10.19 4.49
CA ARG A 82 -13.39 -10.90 5.12
C ARG A 82 -14.63 -10.05 5.39
N ASN A 83 -14.43 -8.74 5.57
CA ASN A 83 -15.52 -7.79 5.81
C ASN A 83 -16.03 -7.13 4.52
N LYS A 84 -15.46 -7.46 3.35
CA LYS A 84 -15.91 -6.96 2.07
C LYS A 84 -17.01 -7.87 1.54
N HIS A 85 -18.25 -7.41 1.64
CA HIS A 85 -19.40 -8.16 1.14
C HIS A 85 -19.44 -8.16 -0.39
N VAL A 86 -19.54 -9.35 -0.98
CA VAL A 86 -19.72 -9.56 -2.42
C VAL A 86 -21.05 -10.27 -2.61
N TYR A 87 -21.91 -9.76 -3.49
CA TYR A 87 -23.25 -10.34 -3.72
C TYR A 87 -23.39 -10.99 -5.08
N GLY A 88 -22.42 -10.84 -5.97
CA GLY A 88 -22.45 -11.44 -7.29
C GLY A 88 -21.13 -11.32 -8.03
N THR A 89 -20.96 -12.13 -9.06
CA THR A 89 -19.81 -12.13 -9.97
C THR A 89 -20.30 -12.01 -11.40
N GLY A 90 -19.72 -11.11 -12.17
CA GLY A 90 -20.00 -10.96 -13.59
C GLY A 90 -19.17 -11.92 -14.43
N LEU A 91 -19.79 -12.45 -15.50
CA LEU A 91 -19.15 -13.27 -16.51
C LEU A 91 -19.14 -12.49 -17.83
N GLY A 92 -17.99 -11.91 -18.19
CA GLY A 92 -17.85 -11.05 -19.36
C GLY A 92 -18.38 -9.62 -19.18
N THR A 93 -18.78 -9.26 -17.97
CA THR A 93 -19.21 -7.91 -17.57
C THR A 93 -18.86 -7.68 -16.10
N ALA A 94 -18.71 -6.43 -15.66
CA ALA A 94 -18.65 -6.11 -14.25
C ALA A 94 -20.05 -6.18 -13.62
N VAL A 95 -20.09 -6.30 -12.30
CA VAL A 95 -21.33 -6.33 -11.51
C VAL A 95 -21.24 -5.32 -10.40
N ASN A 96 -22.29 -4.55 -10.23
CA ASN A 96 -22.45 -3.58 -9.16
C ASN A 96 -23.73 -3.88 -8.36
N TRP A 97 -23.79 -3.42 -7.10
CA TRP A 97 -24.94 -3.64 -6.23
C TRP A 97 -25.15 -2.48 -5.26
N LYS A 98 -26.39 -2.32 -4.88
CA LYS A 98 -26.79 -1.49 -3.77
C LYS A 98 -27.76 -2.31 -2.91
N ILE A 99 -27.24 -2.81 -1.79
CA ILE A 99 -27.95 -3.73 -0.90
C ILE A 99 -27.77 -3.21 0.52
N ASP A 100 -28.84 -3.15 1.28
CA ASP A 100 -28.83 -2.75 2.68
C ASP A 100 -28.55 -3.92 3.63
N ASP A 101 -28.48 -3.64 4.93
CA ASP A 101 -28.18 -4.64 5.96
C ASP A 101 -29.26 -5.73 6.08
N SER A 102 -30.46 -5.50 5.56
CA SER A 102 -31.54 -6.49 5.49
C SER A 102 -31.43 -7.43 4.29
N GLY A 103 -30.47 -7.18 3.40
CA GLY A 103 -30.34 -7.89 2.13
C GLY A 103 -31.32 -7.40 1.05
N THR A 104 -31.93 -6.23 1.24
CA THR A 104 -32.87 -5.64 0.29
C THR A 104 -32.10 -4.66 -0.62
N GLY A 105 -32.43 -4.70 -1.92
CA GLY A 105 -31.81 -3.81 -2.90
C GLY A 105 -31.74 -4.43 -4.29
N PHE A 106 -30.68 -4.15 -5.03
CA PHE A 106 -30.51 -4.65 -6.38
C PHE A 106 -29.06 -5.01 -6.72
N ILE A 107 -28.93 -5.86 -7.72
CA ILE A 107 -27.65 -6.19 -8.39
C ILE A 107 -27.87 -5.87 -9.88
N CYS A 108 -26.91 -5.21 -10.51
CA CYS A 108 -26.91 -4.93 -11.95
C CYS A 108 -25.54 -5.18 -12.57
N ASN A 109 -25.51 -5.40 -13.88
CA ASN A 109 -24.27 -5.36 -14.61
C ASN A 109 -23.81 -3.90 -14.79
N ASP A 110 -22.49 -3.73 -14.95
CA ASP A 110 -21.87 -2.44 -15.12
C ASP A 110 -20.86 -2.51 -16.28
N PHE A 111 -21.01 -1.64 -17.28
CA PHE A 111 -20.12 -1.60 -18.45
C PHE A 111 -18.88 -0.77 -18.19
N PHE A 112 -19.00 0.25 -17.36
CA PHE A 112 -17.93 1.17 -17.02
C PHE A 112 -17.81 1.21 -15.51
N PRO A 113 -17.29 0.11 -14.88
CA PRO A 113 -17.23 0.04 -13.44
C PRO A 113 -16.34 1.15 -12.90
N GLU A 114 -16.91 1.91 -11.97
CA GLU A 114 -16.17 2.90 -11.20
C GLU A 114 -15.79 2.30 -9.85
N PHE A 115 -14.56 2.49 -9.47
CA PHE A 115 -14.08 2.11 -8.15
C PHE A 115 -13.42 3.32 -7.49
N GLU A 116 -14.00 3.76 -6.40
CA GLU A 116 -13.38 4.77 -5.56
C GLU A 116 -12.22 4.15 -4.78
N VAL A 117 -10.99 4.54 -5.14
CA VAL A 117 -9.80 4.09 -4.43
C VAL A 117 -9.75 4.84 -3.10
N PRO A 118 -9.88 4.14 -1.96
CA PRO A 118 -9.82 4.80 -0.66
C PRO A 118 -8.46 5.49 -0.49
N SER A 119 -8.46 6.70 0.04
CA SER A 119 -7.24 7.38 0.43
C SER A 119 -6.60 6.65 1.61
N MET A 120 -5.27 6.61 1.61
CA MET A 120 -4.51 6.05 2.73
C MET A 120 -4.23 7.15 3.75
N ASP A 121 -4.61 6.91 4.98
CA ASP A 121 -4.15 7.71 6.12
C ASP A 121 -2.80 7.15 6.59
N PHE A 122 -1.82 8.04 6.73
CA PHE A 122 -0.47 7.72 7.21
C PHE A 122 -0.19 8.33 8.58
N ALA A 123 -1.20 8.96 9.20
CA ALA A 123 -1.05 9.50 10.53
C ALA A 123 -0.80 8.38 11.55
N LEU A 124 0.13 8.63 12.46
CA LEU A 124 0.28 7.76 13.62
C LEU A 124 -0.85 8.07 14.61
N PRO A 125 -1.38 7.07 15.33
CA PRO A 125 -2.31 7.31 16.41
C PRO A 125 -1.74 8.28 17.46
N ASP A 126 -2.56 9.20 17.96
CA ASP A 126 -2.11 10.22 18.92
C ASP A 126 -1.58 9.62 20.24
N ASP A 127 -2.07 8.44 20.60
CA ASP A 127 -1.74 7.71 21.83
C ASP A 127 -0.58 6.72 21.67
N CYS A 128 0.06 6.62 20.50
CA CYS A 128 1.13 5.66 20.26
C CYS A 128 2.48 6.02 20.93
N GLY A 129 2.58 7.19 21.56
CA GLY A 129 3.78 7.65 22.26
C GLY A 129 4.93 8.12 21.36
N VAL A 130 4.76 8.06 20.04
CA VAL A 130 5.78 8.48 19.06
C VAL A 130 5.78 9.99 18.93
N ASN A 131 6.94 10.61 19.13
CA ASN A 131 7.10 12.03 18.87
C ASN A 131 7.01 12.30 17.35
N GLY A 132 6.16 13.24 16.93
CA GLY A 132 5.98 13.58 15.49
C GLY A 132 7.27 13.98 14.78
N ARG A 133 8.27 14.52 15.51
CA ARG A 133 9.58 14.83 14.95
C ARG A 133 10.36 13.60 14.48
N THR A 134 10.06 12.39 15.02
CA THR A 134 10.74 11.13 14.66
C THR A 134 10.65 10.84 13.16
N LEU A 135 9.59 11.30 12.50
CA LEU A 135 9.42 11.14 11.06
C LEU A 135 10.07 12.24 10.23
N SER A 136 10.60 13.31 10.84
CA SER A 136 11.21 14.43 10.12
C SER A 136 12.55 14.03 9.50
N MET A 137 12.67 14.19 8.18
CA MET A 137 13.92 13.96 7.46
C MET A 137 15.04 14.90 7.95
N LYS A 138 14.72 16.17 8.26
CA LYS A 138 15.68 17.11 8.83
C LYS A 138 16.14 16.68 10.21
N TYR A 139 15.21 16.29 11.09
CA TYR A 139 15.54 15.79 12.43
C TYR A 139 16.48 14.58 12.39
N LEU A 140 16.22 13.63 11.49
CA LEU A 140 17.04 12.43 11.36
C LEU A 140 18.36 12.65 10.61
N SER A 141 18.58 13.83 10.02
CA SER A 141 19.81 14.18 9.32
C SER A 141 20.88 14.77 10.24
N ASP A 142 22.05 15.03 9.67
CA ASP A 142 23.18 15.75 10.28
C ASP A 142 22.97 17.29 10.34
N LEU A 143 21.87 17.80 9.78
CA LEU A 143 21.49 19.21 9.87
C LEU A 143 20.90 19.56 11.24
N ASP A 144 20.37 18.57 11.95
CA ASP A 144 19.81 18.72 13.30
C ASP A 144 20.85 18.28 14.34
N THR A 145 21.05 19.12 15.36
CA THR A 145 22.10 18.98 16.39
C THR A 145 21.71 18.09 17.56
N THR A 146 20.52 17.47 17.53
CA THR A 146 20.09 16.54 18.58
C THR A 146 21.04 15.34 18.65
N GLU A 147 21.42 14.95 19.85
CA GLU A 147 22.34 13.85 20.11
C GLU A 147 21.84 12.54 19.52
N LYS A 148 22.79 11.72 19.01
CA LYS A 148 22.52 10.37 18.44
C LYS A 148 21.63 9.52 19.35
N GLY A 149 21.96 9.49 20.66
CA GLY A 149 21.21 8.68 21.62
C GLY A 149 19.72 9.03 21.72
N VAL A 150 19.38 10.31 21.59
CA VAL A 150 17.98 10.78 21.59
C VAL A 150 17.27 10.34 20.31
N LYS A 151 17.90 10.53 19.14
CA LYS A 151 17.35 10.08 17.85
C LYS A 151 17.15 8.57 17.81
N ILE A 152 18.12 7.80 18.32
CA ILE A 152 18.01 6.32 18.44
C ILE A 152 16.86 5.93 19.37
N HIS A 153 16.68 6.62 20.49
CA HIS A 153 15.56 6.38 21.40
C HIS A 153 14.21 6.64 20.70
N ASP A 154 14.08 7.73 19.96
CA ASP A 154 12.86 8.05 19.21
C ASP A 154 12.56 6.98 18.12
N LEU A 155 13.59 6.46 17.43
CA LEU A 155 13.43 5.36 16.48
C LEU A 155 12.99 4.05 17.17
N LYS A 156 13.53 3.74 18.35
CA LYS A 156 13.09 2.59 19.16
C LYS A 156 11.63 2.73 19.55
N THR A 157 11.20 3.92 20.00
CA THR A 157 9.80 4.20 20.34
C THR A 157 8.85 3.98 19.16
N LEU A 158 9.26 4.35 17.94
CA LEU A 158 8.47 4.07 16.73
C LEU A 158 8.27 2.56 16.51
N VAL A 159 9.33 1.77 16.67
CA VAL A 159 9.24 0.31 16.48
C VAL A 159 8.48 -0.37 17.63
N ASP A 160 8.58 0.17 18.84
CA ASP A 160 7.82 -0.34 19.99
C ASP A 160 6.32 -0.04 19.84
N ALA A 161 5.94 1.10 19.27
CA ALA A 161 4.55 1.39 18.90
C ALA A 161 4.02 0.39 17.86
N TYR A 162 4.83 0.01 16.87
CA TYR A 162 4.48 -1.04 15.92
C TYR A 162 4.34 -2.41 16.60
N SER A 163 5.22 -2.74 17.55
CA SER A 163 5.11 -3.96 18.35
C SER A 163 3.82 -4.01 19.16
N ALA A 164 3.43 -2.90 19.80
CA ALA A 164 2.17 -2.81 20.55
C ALA A 164 0.94 -2.99 19.64
N TRP A 165 0.99 -2.45 18.42
CA TRP A 165 -0.05 -2.70 17.42
C TRP A 165 -0.13 -4.18 17.01
N ILE A 166 1.00 -4.90 16.89
CA ILE A 166 1.00 -6.34 16.64
C ILE A 166 0.32 -7.09 17.80
N ASP A 167 0.58 -6.69 19.05
CA ASP A 167 -0.03 -7.32 20.22
C ASP A 167 -1.56 -7.10 20.24
N ASP A 168 -2.05 -5.94 19.83
CA ASP A 168 -3.48 -5.69 19.63
C ASP A 168 -4.06 -6.58 18.52
N LEU A 169 -3.35 -6.76 17.40
CA LEU A 169 -3.76 -7.69 16.36
C LEU A 169 -3.84 -9.14 16.86
N VAL A 170 -2.90 -9.56 17.69
CA VAL A 170 -2.93 -10.89 18.33
C VAL A 170 -4.20 -11.03 19.19
N ALA A 171 -4.51 -10.04 20.02
CA ALA A 171 -5.71 -10.05 20.84
C ALA A 171 -6.99 -10.14 19.98
N ARG A 172 -7.06 -9.38 18.90
CA ARG A 172 -8.20 -9.42 17.96
C ARG A 172 -8.29 -10.71 17.16
N SER A 173 -7.17 -11.39 16.91
CA SER A 173 -7.16 -12.66 16.16
C SER A 173 -7.95 -13.78 16.86
N HIS A 174 -8.06 -13.75 18.18
CA HIS A 174 -8.82 -14.72 18.95
C HIS A 174 -10.35 -14.66 18.71
N ALA A 175 -10.85 -13.54 18.18
CA ALA A 175 -12.26 -13.37 17.83
C ALA A 175 -12.58 -13.75 16.37
N LEU A 176 -11.59 -14.18 15.59
CA LEU A 176 -11.78 -14.61 14.21
C LEU A 176 -12.45 -15.98 14.13
N GLU A 177 -13.15 -16.23 13.02
CA GLU A 177 -13.64 -17.56 12.72
C GLU A 177 -12.47 -18.57 12.67
N PRO A 178 -12.66 -19.81 13.17
CA PRO A 178 -11.59 -20.81 13.25
C PRO A 178 -10.85 -21.07 11.93
N ARG A 179 -11.53 -20.95 10.79
CA ARG A 179 -10.93 -21.14 9.46
C ARG A 179 -9.78 -20.16 9.18
N PHE A 180 -9.81 -18.97 9.75
CA PHE A 180 -8.79 -17.93 9.55
C PHE A 180 -7.58 -18.05 10.47
N ALA A 181 -7.61 -18.90 11.49
CA ALA A 181 -6.55 -18.98 12.53
C ALA A 181 -5.15 -19.16 11.93
N LYS A 182 -4.98 -20.10 11.00
CA LYS A 182 -3.68 -20.37 10.36
C LYS A 182 -3.20 -19.19 9.51
N ALA A 183 -4.09 -18.52 8.79
CA ALA A 183 -3.74 -17.34 8.00
C ALA A 183 -3.35 -16.16 8.91
N ALA A 184 -4.09 -15.93 9.99
CA ALA A 184 -3.76 -14.94 11.00
C ALA A 184 -2.39 -15.19 11.64
N ASP A 185 -2.10 -16.42 12.05
CA ASP A 185 -0.80 -16.78 12.63
C ASP A 185 0.36 -16.51 11.66
N ARG A 186 0.22 -16.86 10.37
CA ARG A 186 1.24 -16.58 9.36
C ARG A 186 1.47 -15.07 9.20
N ASN A 187 0.40 -14.30 9.09
CA ASN A 187 0.48 -12.85 8.91
C ASN A 187 1.12 -12.19 10.15
N LEU A 188 0.72 -12.57 11.35
CA LEU A 188 1.27 -12.06 12.60
C LEU A 188 2.76 -12.45 12.78
N LYS A 189 3.14 -13.65 12.33
CA LYS A 189 4.55 -14.06 12.31
C LYS A 189 5.37 -13.13 11.39
N GLY A 190 4.89 -12.85 10.18
CA GLY A 190 5.54 -11.90 9.27
C GLY A 190 5.68 -10.50 9.86
N CYS A 191 4.65 -10.00 10.56
CA CYS A 191 4.72 -8.70 11.26
C CYS A 191 5.80 -8.70 12.36
N ARG A 192 5.91 -9.78 13.14
CA ARG A 192 6.95 -9.92 14.17
C ARG A 192 8.36 -10.01 13.59
N GLU A 193 8.54 -10.74 12.49
CA GLU A 193 9.81 -10.82 11.77
C GLU A 193 10.23 -9.44 11.25
N ALA A 194 9.32 -8.67 10.67
CA ALA A 194 9.58 -7.29 10.26
C ALA A 194 9.97 -6.39 11.45
N CYS A 195 9.27 -6.53 12.58
CA CYS A 195 9.59 -5.80 13.81
C CYS A 195 11.02 -6.10 14.30
N GLU A 196 11.42 -7.36 14.31
CA GLU A 196 12.77 -7.76 14.71
C GLU A 196 13.85 -7.29 13.73
N ARG A 197 13.58 -7.30 12.43
CA ARG A 197 14.50 -6.73 11.42
C ARG A 197 14.70 -5.22 11.66
N MET A 198 13.62 -4.45 11.90
CA MET A 198 13.72 -3.02 12.24
C MET A 198 14.52 -2.79 13.53
N ARG A 199 14.27 -3.58 14.59
CA ARG A 199 15.06 -3.51 15.84
C ARG A 199 16.53 -3.81 15.60
N ASN A 200 16.84 -4.79 14.76
CA ASN A 200 18.22 -5.09 14.36
C ASN A 200 18.86 -3.93 13.61
N GLY A 201 18.13 -3.33 12.66
CA GLY A 201 18.59 -2.14 11.94
C GLY A 201 18.94 -0.99 12.90
N ILE A 202 18.07 -0.70 13.87
CA ILE A 202 18.34 0.33 14.89
C ILE A 202 19.58 -0.03 15.75
N ARG A 203 19.75 -1.30 16.13
CA ARG A 203 20.95 -1.75 16.86
C ARG A 203 22.25 -1.55 16.07
N ILE A 204 22.20 -1.74 14.76
CA ILE A 204 23.34 -1.47 13.87
C ILE A 204 23.60 0.04 13.83
N LEU A 205 22.57 0.88 13.60
CA LEU A 205 22.71 2.34 13.60
C LEU A 205 23.25 2.87 14.93
N GLU A 206 22.90 2.24 16.06
CA GLU A 206 23.37 2.62 17.38
C GLU A 206 24.89 2.34 17.56
N LYS A 207 25.38 1.20 17.03
CA LYS A 207 26.72 0.69 17.30
C LYS A 207 27.75 0.99 16.21
N ASP A 208 27.31 1.14 14.96
CA ASP A 208 28.16 1.42 13.80
C ASP A 208 27.98 2.88 13.40
N ASP A 209 29.05 3.68 13.66
CA ASP A 209 29.03 5.11 13.33
C ASP A 209 29.02 5.36 11.82
N MET A 210 29.61 4.48 11.03
CA MET A 210 29.58 4.58 9.57
C MET A 210 28.16 4.35 9.02
N ALA A 211 27.43 3.37 9.58
CA ALA A 211 26.03 3.14 9.24
C ALA A 211 25.15 4.32 9.68
N TRP A 212 25.43 4.89 10.86
CA TRP A 212 24.74 6.07 11.35
C TRP A 212 24.95 7.28 10.46
N ASP A 213 26.19 7.58 10.09
CA ASP A 213 26.53 8.70 9.22
C ASP A 213 25.87 8.54 7.84
N ALA A 214 25.89 7.32 7.27
CA ALA A 214 25.21 7.03 6.02
C ALA A 214 23.69 7.25 6.11
N PHE A 215 23.08 6.85 7.23
CA PHE A 215 21.65 7.07 7.50
C PHE A 215 21.33 8.56 7.61
N GLN A 216 22.13 9.35 8.35
CA GLN A 216 21.92 10.79 8.47
C GLN A 216 22.07 11.50 7.13
N LEU A 217 23.08 11.16 6.33
CA LEU A 217 23.28 11.74 5.00
C LEU A 217 22.17 11.35 4.01
N ALA A 218 21.63 10.15 4.11
CA ALA A 218 20.46 9.74 3.32
C ALA A 218 19.24 10.61 3.67
N ASN A 219 18.97 10.83 4.95
CA ASN A 219 17.91 11.71 5.41
C ASN A 219 18.12 13.16 4.93
N ARG A 220 19.35 13.66 4.99
CA ARG A 220 19.72 14.97 4.44
C ARG A 220 19.44 15.06 2.93
N ALA A 221 19.87 14.07 2.16
CA ALA A 221 19.66 14.04 0.71
C ALA A 221 18.18 14.05 0.35
N MET A 222 17.36 13.28 1.07
CA MET A 222 15.92 13.25 0.86
C MET A 222 15.25 14.56 1.27
N PHE A 223 15.67 15.16 2.38
CA PHE A 223 15.21 16.48 2.78
C PHE A 223 15.52 17.54 1.72
N MET A 224 16.77 17.59 1.26
CA MET A 224 17.19 18.52 0.21
C MET A 224 16.39 18.34 -1.09
N GLN A 225 16.19 17.11 -1.53
CA GLN A 225 15.38 16.78 -2.71
C GLN A 225 13.94 17.28 -2.56
N ARG A 226 13.33 17.12 -1.40
CA ARG A 226 11.96 17.59 -1.12
C ARG A 226 11.88 19.12 -1.11
N VAL A 227 12.87 19.80 -0.52
CA VAL A 227 12.95 21.27 -0.54
C VAL A 227 13.10 21.79 -1.97
N GLN A 228 14.01 21.19 -2.77
CA GLN A 228 14.21 21.56 -4.16
C GLN A 228 12.94 21.41 -5.00
N LEU A 229 12.19 20.31 -4.78
CA LEU A 229 10.92 20.07 -5.45
C LEU A 229 9.86 21.11 -5.03
N ALA A 230 9.82 21.52 -3.76
CA ALA A 230 8.92 22.55 -3.27
C ALA A 230 9.24 23.91 -3.92
N VAL A 231 10.52 24.29 -3.99
CA VAL A 231 10.96 25.52 -4.67
C VAL A 231 10.52 25.53 -6.14
N GLN A 232 10.75 24.43 -6.86
CA GLN A 232 10.35 24.34 -8.27
C GLN A 232 8.84 24.46 -8.47
N ARG A 233 8.03 23.96 -7.55
CA ARG A 233 6.57 24.00 -7.64
C ARG A 233 5.97 25.34 -7.22
N GLU A 234 6.53 25.96 -6.20
CA GLU A 234 5.97 27.20 -5.62
C GLU A 234 6.43 28.46 -6.33
N TYR A 235 7.59 28.41 -7.00
CA TYR A 235 8.20 29.59 -7.63
C TYR A 235 8.49 29.45 -9.15
N PRO A 236 7.72 28.71 -9.95
CA PRO A 236 8.02 28.56 -11.37
C PRO A 236 8.00 29.90 -12.15
N ALA A 237 7.11 30.83 -11.72
CA ALA A 237 7.01 32.18 -12.35
C ALA A 237 8.05 33.17 -11.82
N SER A 238 8.62 32.91 -10.63
CA SER A 238 9.62 33.79 -10.01
C SER A 238 11.03 33.52 -10.51
N TYR A 239 11.26 32.36 -11.12
CA TYR A 239 12.55 31.94 -11.65
C TYR A 239 12.41 31.48 -13.11
N PRO A 240 12.12 32.42 -14.05
CA PRO A 240 11.94 32.07 -15.45
C PRO A 240 13.24 31.61 -16.13
N ASP A 241 14.39 31.94 -15.56
CA ASP A 241 15.71 31.52 -16.01
C ASP A 241 16.21 30.34 -15.17
N GLU A 242 16.43 29.21 -15.82
CA GLU A 242 16.94 27.97 -15.20
C GLU A 242 18.26 28.18 -14.46
N LYS A 243 19.10 29.09 -14.93
CA LYS A 243 20.36 29.46 -14.29
C LYS A 243 20.12 30.14 -12.94
N VAL A 244 19.17 31.05 -12.87
CA VAL A 244 18.79 31.75 -11.62
C VAL A 244 18.25 30.75 -10.59
N LEU A 245 17.38 29.83 -11.01
CA LEU A 245 16.87 28.78 -10.13
C LEU A 245 18.00 27.88 -9.62
N SER A 246 18.94 27.49 -10.49
CA SER A 246 20.10 26.68 -10.11
C SER A 246 20.99 27.40 -9.08
N ASP A 247 21.20 28.71 -9.22
CA ASP A 247 21.99 29.50 -8.29
C ASP A 247 21.29 29.65 -6.93
N VAL A 248 19.95 29.82 -6.90
CA VAL A 248 19.16 29.84 -5.66
C VAL A 248 19.30 28.52 -4.92
N LEU A 249 19.11 27.39 -5.60
CA LEU A 249 19.19 26.06 -5.00
C LEU A 249 20.60 25.74 -4.48
N ARG A 250 21.65 26.19 -5.21
CA ARG A 250 23.05 25.99 -4.82
C ARG A 250 23.43 26.77 -3.57
N ASN A 251 22.88 27.96 -3.41
CA ASN A 251 23.22 28.88 -2.31
C ASN A 251 22.23 28.79 -1.13
N MET A 252 21.25 27.85 -1.19
CA MET A 252 20.25 27.70 -0.15
C MET A 252 20.87 27.16 1.15
N ASP A 253 20.57 27.80 2.27
CA ASP A 253 20.84 27.24 3.58
C ASP A 253 19.73 26.23 3.98
N TYR A 254 20.04 24.95 3.82
CA TYR A 254 19.09 23.89 4.16
C TYR A 254 18.80 23.76 5.67
N ARG A 255 19.56 24.42 6.55
CA ARG A 255 19.26 24.43 7.98
C ARG A 255 17.99 25.22 8.32
N THR A 256 17.68 26.22 7.49
CA THR A 256 16.53 27.12 7.69
C THR A 256 15.47 26.96 6.61
N ALA A 257 15.68 26.09 5.63
CA ALA A 257 14.79 25.94 4.47
C ALA A 257 13.36 25.48 4.85
N ASP A 258 13.19 24.74 5.96
CA ASP A 258 11.89 24.32 6.47
C ASP A 258 11.09 25.44 7.13
N GLU A 259 11.71 26.55 7.49
CA GLU A 259 11.04 27.76 7.98
C GLU A 259 10.31 28.51 6.84
N ILE A 260 10.83 28.36 5.63
CA ILE A 260 10.30 29.01 4.42
C ILE A 260 9.12 28.21 3.83
N PHE A 261 9.16 26.89 3.98
CA PHE A 261 8.20 25.98 3.38
C PHE A 261 7.45 25.20 4.46
N SER A 262 6.17 24.89 4.23
CA SER A 262 5.30 24.19 5.19
C SER A 262 5.93 22.89 5.73
N LYS A 263 5.95 22.74 7.06
CA LYS A 263 6.65 21.69 7.81
C LYS A 263 6.22 20.26 7.48
N ASP A 264 4.98 20.04 7.07
CA ASP A 264 4.41 18.68 6.86
C ASP A 264 4.92 17.99 5.59
N ARG A 265 5.66 18.70 4.74
CA ARG A 265 6.15 18.17 3.46
C ARG A 265 7.48 17.41 3.56
N TYR A 266 8.16 17.48 4.69
CA TYR A 266 9.54 16.98 4.85
C TYR A 266 9.65 15.84 5.86
N ALA A 267 8.53 15.18 6.09
CA ALA A 267 8.48 14.00 6.93
C ALA A 267 8.37 12.73 6.10
N TRP A 268 8.96 11.65 6.60
CA TRP A 268 8.69 10.31 6.14
C TRP A 268 7.25 9.90 6.49
N ARG A 269 6.63 9.14 5.63
CA ARG A 269 5.50 8.31 6.05
C ARG A 269 6.05 7.17 6.91
N PRO A 270 5.32 6.71 7.94
CA PRO A 270 5.84 5.68 8.86
C PRO A 270 6.40 4.45 8.13
N PHE A 271 5.73 3.96 7.10
CA PHE A 271 6.18 2.80 6.35
C PHE A 271 7.49 3.03 5.57
N GLN A 272 7.74 4.26 5.11
CA GLN A 272 8.97 4.59 4.37
C GLN A 272 10.19 4.51 5.30
N LEU A 273 10.06 5.06 6.50
CA LEU A 273 11.11 4.98 7.52
C LEU A 273 11.28 3.54 8.01
N ALA A 274 10.16 2.83 8.24
CA ALA A 274 10.18 1.42 8.62
C ALA A 274 10.91 0.56 7.58
N PHE A 275 10.66 0.78 6.29
CA PHE A 275 11.36 0.10 5.20
C PHE A 275 12.87 0.35 5.23
N MET A 276 13.30 1.60 5.44
CA MET A 276 14.73 1.90 5.59
C MET A 276 15.35 1.17 6.79
N LEU A 277 14.68 1.17 7.94
CA LEU A 277 15.17 0.49 9.16
C LEU A 277 15.26 -1.02 9.00
N LEU A 278 14.32 -1.61 8.28
CA LEU A 278 14.23 -3.03 7.99
C LEU A 278 15.40 -3.51 7.14
N ASP A 279 15.92 -2.66 6.24
CA ASP A 279 16.97 -3.00 5.29
C ASP A 279 18.39 -2.56 5.71
N VAL A 280 18.56 -1.95 6.88
CA VAL A 280 19.89 -1.53 7.38
C VAL A 280 20.85 -2.69 7.39
N ALA A 281 20.46 -3.87 7.89
CA ALA A 281 21.33 -5.05 7.96
C ALA A 281 21.76 -5.51 6.57
N SER A 282 20.83 -5.56 5.60
CA SER A 282 21.14 -5.94 4.22
C SER A 282 22.13 -5.01 3.54
N VAL A 283 22.11 -3.72 3.91
CA VAL A 283 23.00 -2.69 3.35
C VAL A 283 24.39 -2.74 3.98
N THR A 284 24.48 -3.02 5.30
CA THR A 284 25.70 -2.83 6.07
C THR A 284 26.50 -4.12 6.30
N ASP A 285 25.85 -5.27 6.18
CA ASP A 285 26.49 -6.58 6.41
C ASP A 285 26.33 -7.46 5.16
N ASP A 286 27.47 -7.77 4.53
CA ASP A 286 27.51 -8.59 3.31
C ASP A 286 27.09 -10.06 3.57
N ASP A 287 27.19 -10.52 4.81
CA ASP A 287 26.83 -11.88 5.24
C ASP A 287 25.42 -11.96 5.85
N SER A 288 24.68 -10.84 5.88
CA SER A 288 23.33 -10.80 6.41
C SER A 288 22.38 -11.76 5.67
N ALA A 289 21.66 -12.58 6.41
CA ALA A 289 20.62 -13.46 5.86
C ALA A 289 19.50 -12.68 5.14
N ASP A 290 19.27 -11.42 5.53
CA ASP A 290 18.25 -10.55 4.94
C ASP A 290 18.57 -10.21 3.47
N ARG A 291 19.84 -10.34 3.02
CA ARG A 291 20.22 -10.09 1.62
C ARG A 291 19.60 -11.07 0.62
N SER A 292 19.14 -12.21 1.07
CA SER A 292 18.42 -13.19 0.25
C SER A 292 16.91 -12.94 0.17
N LEU A 293 16.40 -12.00 0.95
CA LEU A 293 14.97 -11.67 0.98
C LEU A 293 14.60 -10.70 -0.13
N VAL A 294 13.36 -10.79 -0.59
CA VAL A 294 12.75 -9.81 -1.47
C VAL A 294 11.65 -9.11 -0.68
N ASP A 295 11.86 -7.82 -0.42
CA ASP A 295 10.90 -7.00 0.31
C ASP A 295 9.93 -6.33 -0.67
N LEU A 296 8.64 -6.55 -0.46
CA LEU A 296 7.56 -5.98 -1.28
C LEU A 296 6.88 -4.83 -0.53
N ILE A 297 6.96 -3.62 -1.08
CA ILE A 297 6.13 -2.50 -0.65
C ILE A 297 4.85 -2.48 -1.47
N TRP A 298 3.75 -2.88 -0.85
CA TRP A 298 2.45 -2.93 -1.50
C TRP A 298 1.54 -1.81 -0.98
N PHE A 299 1.39 -0.76 -1.79
CA PHE A 299 0.53 0.40 -1.53
C PHE A 299 -0.11 0.88 -2.84
N PRO A 300 -1.28 1.51 -2.78
CA PRO A 300 -1.89 2.16 -3.95
C PRO A 300 -0.93 3.15 -4.63
N THR A 301 -1.18 3.43 -5.89
CA THR A 301 -0.43 4.44 -6.65
C THR A 301 -0.50 5.79 -5.96
N GLY A 302 0.61 6.54 -5.92
CA GLY A 302 0.70 7.80 -5.18
C GLY A 302 1.00 7.66 -3.69
N GLY A 303 1.16 6.42 -3.17
CA GLY A 303 1.51 6.15 -1.77
C GLY A 303 2.93 6.53 -1.34
N GLY A 304 3.78 7.06 -2.23
CA GLY A 304 5.16 7.47 -1.87
C GLY A 304 6.17 6.32 -1.78
N LYS A 305 5.95 5.22 -2.53
CA LYS A 305 6.91 4.10 -2.58
C LYS A 305 8.28 4.52 -3.10
N THR A 306 8.32 5.42 -4.06
CA THR A 306 9.56 5.89 -4.69
C THR A 306 10.47 6.57 -3.69
N GLU A 307 9.93 7.35 -2.76
CA GLU A 307 10.72 8.01 -1.72
C GLU A 307 11.40 6.99 -0.78
N ALA A 308 10.74 5.88 -0.45
CA ALA A 308 11.35 4.81 0.35
C ALA A 308 12.55 4.20 -0.37
N TYR A 309 12.41 3.88 -1.67
CA TYR A 309 13.51 3.35 -2.47
C TYR A 309 14.66 4.34 -2.63
N LEU A 310 14.37 5.62 -2.83
CA LEU A 310 15.38 6.67 -2.94
C LEU A 310 16.14 6.85 -1.62
N GLY A 311 15.45 6.81 -0.48
CA GLY A 311 16.08 6.88 0.84
C GLY A 311 17.03 5.73 1.08
N LEU A 312 16.60 4.49 0.81
CA LEU A 312 17.46 3.30 0.92
C LEU A 312 18.63 3.36 -0.07
N THR A 313 18.38 3.80 -1.29
CA THR A 313 19.44 4.00 -2.32
C THR A 313 20.49 4.98 -1.84
N ALA A 314 20.09 6.14 -1.29
CA ALA A 314 21.00 7.14 -0.79
C ALA A 314 21.85 6.57 0.37
N MET A 315 21.22 5.88 1.34
CA MET A 315 21.92 5.22 2.43
C MET A 315 22.95 4.20 1.93
N THR A 316 22.56 3.36 0.97
CA THR A 316 23.44 2.35 0.38
C THR A 316 24.65 2.99 -0.31
N ILE A 317 24.44 4.07 -1.07
CA ILE A 317 25.52 4.80 -1.75
C ILE A 317 26.50 5.38 -0.73
N PHE A 318 26.01 6.08 0.31
CA PHE A 318 26.88 6.68 1.32
C PHE A 318 27.63 5.61 2.11
N TYR A 319 26.95 4.57 2.58
CA TYR A 319 27.59 3.49 3.33
C TYR A 319 28.70 2.82 2.53
N ARG A 320 28.46 2.46 1.27
CA ARG A 320 29.48 1.85 0.41
C ARG A 320 30.68 2.76 0.18
N ARG A 321 30.47 4.06 0.01
CA ARG A 321 31.56 5.03 -0.12
C ARG A 321 32.42 5.13 1.14
N PHE A 322 31.80 5.05 2.31
CA PHE A 322 32.53 5.01 3.56
C PHE A 322 33.28 3.69 3.75
N ARG A 323 32.64 2.58 3.43
CA ARG A 323 33.16 1.24 3.60
C ARG A 323 34.34 0.94 2.66
N TYR A 324 34.30 1.47 1.45
CA TYR A 324 35.24 1.18 0.37
C TYR A 324 35.84 2.46 -0.21
N PRO A 325 36.66 3.21 0.56
CA PRO A 325 37.28 4.44 0.08
C PRO A 325 38.24 4.12 -1.07
N GLY A 326 38.18 4.92 -2.13
CA GLY A 326 39.03 4.74 -3.33
C GLY A 326 38.46 3.78 -4.38
N LEU A 327 37.32 3.16 -4.15
CA LEU A 327 36.56 2.47 -5.19
C LEU A 327 35.59 3.45 -5.84
N ASP A 328 36.06 4.18 -6.84
CA ASP A 328 35.29 5.18 -7.56
C ASP A 328 34.40 4.52 -8.59
N GLY A 329 33.18 4.26 -8.23
CA GLY A 329 32.21 3.80 -9.19
C GLY A 329 31.74 2.37 -8.99
N GLY A 330 31.01 1.89 -9.92
CA GLY A 330 30.26 0.64 -9.89
C GLY A 330 28.80 0.88 -9.58
N THR A 331 27.97 0.03 -10.15
CA THR A 331 26.52 0.05 -9.96
C THR A 331 26.17 -0.38 -8.55
N THR A 332 25.60 0.54 -7.79
CA THR A 332 25.16 0.28 -6.40
C THR A 332 23.70 -0.16 -6.36
N VAL A 333 22.88 0.45 -7.20
CA VAL A 333 21.44 0.23 -7.25
C VAL A 333 20.97 0.21 -8.71
N ILE A 334 20.06 -0.69 -9.02
CA ILE A 334 19.39 -0.75 -10.32
C ILE A 334 17.90 -0.50 -10.07
N MET A 335 17.35 0.56 -10.68
CA MET A 335 15.93 0.87 -10.65
C MET A 335 15.34 0.60 -12.02
N ARG A 336 14.17 -0.06 -12.04
CA ARG A 336 13.39 -0.29 -13.27
C ARG A 336 11.99 0.27 -13.06
N TYR A 337 11.54 1.11 -14.00
CA TYR A 337 10.19 1.66 -14.08
C TYR A 337 9.40 1.01 -15.21
#